data_1927365f4e474f28b96a780e657ebcd1
#
_entry.id   1927365f4e474f28b96a780e657ebcd1
#
_cell.length_a   1.000
_cell.length_b   1.000
_cell.length_c   1.000
_cell.angle_alpha   90.00
_cell.angle_beta   90.00
_cell.angle_gamma   90.00
#
_symmetry.space_group_name_H-M   'P 1'
#
loop_
_entity.id
_entity.type
_entity.pdbx_description
1 polymer ?
#
loop_
_entity_poly.entity_id
_entity_poly.type
_entity_poly.pdbx_seq_one_letter_code
_entity_poly.pdbx_strand_id
1 'polypeptide(L)'
;MKAILLAGGTGSRLFPVTMGVSKQLLPVYDKPMVYYPLSVLMEAGIREVLIISTPEDLGQYERLLGDGSQWGISLQYKAQQKPNGLAEAFLLGEEFIEEEAVCLVLGDNIFYGVDFSQKLEAVKQITSLGSKATIFGYTVNDPERYGVIEYDDQGNAISIEEKPQVPKSNEAVIGLYFYPNSVIEIAKQVKPSARGELEITSVNQTYLEQGNLQVEVLGSGFAWLDTGTHESLLEAGQFIHTIEKRQGLKVGCLEEIAFEKGFITKEQLLEGAEKMKQTEYGGYLMKKYNDKV
;
A
#
# COMPACT_ATOMS: atom_id res chain seq x y z
N MET A 1 5.75 -7.79 12.94
CA MET A 1 4.98 -7.77 11.65
C MET A 1 5.87 -7.25 10.55
N LYS A 2 5.95 -7.94 9.46
CA LYS A 2 6.63 -7.55 8.22
C LYS A 2 5.63 -7.06 7.19
N ALA A 3 6.08 -6.50 6.07
CA ALA A 3 5.17 -6.07 5.01
C ALA A 3 5.63 -6.53 3.63
N ILE A 4 4.66 -6.67 2.73
CA ILE A 4 4.88 -6.84 1.30
C ILE A 4 4.29 -5.61 0.59
N LEU A 5 5.10 -4.94 -0.23
CA LEU A 5 4.67 -3.94 -1.18
C LEU A 5 4.66 -4.57 -2.56
N LEU A 6 3.47 -4.76 -3.12
CA LEU A 6 3.32 -5.38 -4.42
C LEU A 6 3.29 -4.32 -5.52
N ALA A 7 4.38 -4.22 -6.24
CA ALA A 7 4.61 -3.25 -7.30
C ALA A 7 4.79 -3.93 -8.67
N GLY A 8 3.99 -4.95 -8.92
CA GLY A 8 3.98 -5.71 -10.16
C GLY A 8 2.89 -5.27 -11.13
N GLY A 9 2.76 -6.05 -12.20
CA GLY A 9 1.76 -5.83 -13.24
C GLY A 9 2.27 -5.04 -14.44
N THR A 10 1.63 -5.25 -15.60
CA THR A 10 2.06 -4.68 -16.89
C THR A 10 1.72 -3.21 -17.07
N GLY A 11 0.83 -2.65 -16.23
CA GLY A 11 0.36 -1.27 -16.36
C GLY A 11 -0.31 -0.97 -17.72
N SER A 12 -0.80 -1.97 -18.45
CA SER A 12 -1.26 -1.84 -19.85
C SER A 12 -2.37 -0.80 -20.06
N ARG A 13 -3.17 -0.52 -19.03
CA ARG A 13 -4.19 0.55 -19.08
C ARG A 13 -3.60 1.96 -19.20
N LEU A 14 -2.31 2.11 -18.91
CA LEU A 14 -1.56 3.38 -19.01
C LEU A 14 -0.62 3.41 -20.23
N PHE A 15 -0.74 2.49 -21.18
CA PHE A 15 0.03 2.57 -22.40
C PHE A 15 -0.30 3.86 -23.19
N PRO A 16 0.72 4.51 -23.82
CA PRO A 16 2.12 4.06 -23.96
C PRO A 16 3.04 4.46 -22.79
N VAL A 17 2.56 5.17 -21.75
CA VAL A 17 3.39 5.72 -20.65
C VAL A 17 4.18 4.62 -19.92
N THR A 18 3.54 3.47 -19.71
CA THR A 18 4.13 2.33 -18.98
C THR A 18 4.82 1.29 -19.88
N MET A 19 5.08 1.60 -21.16
CA MET A 19 5.85 0.70 -22.03
C MET A 19 7.33 0.60 -21.68
N GLY A 20 7.88 1.63 -21.04
CA GLY A 20 9.31 1.71 -20.72
C GLY A 20 9.61 1.91 -19.23
N VAL A 21 8.57 1.95 -18.39
CA VAL A 21 8.72 2.19 -16.94
C VAL A 21 7.56 1.55 -16.20
N SER A 22 7.86 0.94 -15.05
CA SER A 22 6.81 0.43 -14.16
C SER A 22 5.84 1.53 -13.72
N LYS A 23 4.54 1.21 -13.68
CA LYS A 23 3.48 2.14 -13.26
C LYS A 23 3.82 2.83 -11.94
N GLN A 24 4.27 2.08 -10.95
CA GLN A 24 4.51 2.57 -9.59
C GLN A 24 5.77 3.46 -9.48
N LEU A 25 6.56 3.56 -10.56
CA LEU A 25 7.68 4.50 -10.68
C LEU A 25 7.29 5.81 -11.37
N LEU A 26 6.07 5.90 -11.92
CA LEU A 26 5.56 7.15 -12.46
C LEU A 26 5.44 8.21 -11.35
N PRO A 27 5.69 9.49 -11.68
CA PRO A 27 5.53 10.55 -10.71
C PRO A 27 4.04 10.78 -10.39
N VAL A 28 3.74 10.92 -9.11
CA VAL A 28 2.48 11.50 -8.63
C VAL A 28 2.84 12.80 -7.94
N TYR A 29 2.64 13.90 -8.64
CA TYR A 29 3.07 15.24 -8.30
C TYR A 29 4.61 15.35 -8.19
N ASP A 30 5.19 15.30 -6.99
CA ASP A 30 6.60 15.63 -6.74
C ASP A 30 7.48 14.42 -6.36
N LYS A 31 6.91 13.21 -6.34
CA LYS A 31 7.64 11.99 -6.00
C LYS A 31 7.11 10.75 -6.73
N PRO A 32 7.88 9.66 -6.82
CA PRO A 32 7.41 8.41 -7.41
C PRO A 32 6.20 7.84 -6.65
N MET A 33 5.25 7.25 -7.38
CA MET A 33 4.03 6.67 -6.82
C MET A 33 4.30 5.70 -5.66
N VAL A 34 5.31 4.86 -5.76
CA VAL A 34 5.67 3.86 -4.76
C VAL A 34 5.99 4.44 -3.37
N TYR A 35 6.32 5.73 -3.28
CA TYR A 35 6.56 6.41 -2.01
C TYR A 35 5.32 6.46 -1.13
N TYR A 36 4.14 6.61 -1.74
CA TYR A 36 2.88 6.72 -0.99
C TYR A 36 2.52 5.41 -0.27
N PRO A 37 2.44 4.24 -0.92
CA PRO A 37 2.18 3.00 -0.19
C PRO A 37 3.33 2.61 0.75
N LEU A 38 4.60 2.93 0.43
CA LEU A 38 5.71 2.73 1.36
C LEU A 38 5.56 3.60 2.62
N SER A 39 5.10 4.85 2.47
CA SER A 39 4.83 5.73 3.60
C SER A 39 3.77 5.17 4.55
N VAL A 40 2.71 4.54 4.01
CA VAL A 40 1.66 3.88 4.82
C VAL A 40 2.23 2.76 5.68
N LEU A 41 3.14 1.95 5.14
CA LEU A 41 3.81 0.90 5.91
C LEU A 41 4.68 1.49 7.04
N MET A 42 5.40 2.56 6.74
CA MET A 42 6.21 3.26 7.74
C MET A 42 5.35 3.94 8.82
N GLU A 43 4.21 4.54 8.45
CA GLU A 43 3.23 5.09 9.38
C GLU A 43 2.62 4.01 10.30
N ALA A 44 2.43 2.80 9.80
CA ALA A 44 2.05 1.64 10.60
C ALA A 44 3.18 1.15 11.55
N GLY A 45 4.36 1.77 11.50
CA GLY A 45 5.52 1.36 12.29
C GLY A 45 6.14 0.06 11.82
N ILE A 46 6.03 -0.28 10.53
CA ILE A 46 6.64 -1.46 9.92
C ILE A 46 7.99 -1.06 9.31
N ARG A 47 9.02 -1.83 9.61
CA ARG A 47 10.40 -1.52 9.19
C ARG A 47 11.02 -2.54 8.25
N GLU A 48 10.43 -3.72 8.12
CA GLU A 48 10.89 -4.76 7.21
C GLU A 48 9.87 -4.92 6.08
N VAL A 49 10.30 -4.64 4.85
CA VAL A 49 9.42 -4.61 3.67
C VAL A 49 10.04 -5.41 2.53
N LEU A 50 9.26 -6.35 1.99
CA LEU A 50 9.58 -7.05 0.75
C LEU A 50 8.87 -6.35 -0.41
N ILE A 51 9.64 -5.83 -1.36
CA ILE A 51 9.11 -5.27 -2.61
C ILE A 51 9.05 -6.39 -3.64
N ILE A 52 7.86 -6.67 -4.15
CA ILE A 52 7.65 -7.66 -5.20
C ILE A 52 7.30 -6.92 -6.49
N SER A 53 8.06 -7.14 -7.55
CA SER A 53 7.84 -6.54 -8.86
C SER A 53 8.14 -7.53 -9.99
N THR A 54 8.00 -7.10 -11.25
CA THR A 54 8.39 -7.90 -12.40
C THR A 54 9.92 -8.04 -12.47
N PRO A 55 10.45 -9.11 -13.10
CA PRO A 55 11.91 -9.24 -13.27
C PRO A 55 12.54 -8.04 -14.00
N GLU A 56 11.80 -7.46 -14.96
CA GLU A 56 12.25 -6.35 -15.79
C GLU A 56 12.37 -5.03 -15.01
N ASP A 57 11.46 -4.82 -14.06
CA ASP A 57 11.36 -3.55 -13.33
C ASP A 57 12.11 -3.56 -11.98
N LEU A 58 12.40 -4.74 -11.43
CA LEU A 58 12.92 -4.89 -10.06
C LEU A 58 14.19 -4.05 -9.82
N GLY A 59 15.14 -4.07 -10.78
CA GLY A 59 16.37 -3.28 -10.68
C GLY A 59 16.15 -1.76 -10.67
N GLN A 60 14.99 -1.27 -11.14
CA GLN A 60 14.65 0.16 -11.05
C GLN A 60 14.23 0.53 -9.61
N TYR A 61 13.50 -0.37 -8.93
CA TYR A 61 13.14 -0.19 -7.52
C TYR A 61 14.38 -0.25 -6.61
N GLU A 62 15.26 -1.23 -6.83
CA GLU A 62 16.53 -1.32 -6.09
C GLU A 62 17.36 -0.06 -6.24
N ARG A 63 17.47 0.50 -7.45
CA ARG A 63 18.18 1.75 -7.70
C ARG A 63 17.53 2.97 -7.05
N LEU A 64 16.19 3.02 -7.02
CA LEU A 64 15.43 4.15 -6.46
C LEU A 64 15.44 4.14 -4.93
N LEU A 65 15.18 2.98 -4.33
CA LEU A 65 14.86 2.85 -2.91
C LEU A 65 16.05 2.33 -2.08
N GLY A 66 17.07 1.75 -2.73
CA GLY A 66 18.24 1.18 -2.06
C GLY A 66 17.84 0.03 -1.13
N ASP A 67 18.55 -0.09 -0.01
CA ASP A 67 18.25 -1.05 1.05
C ASP A 67 17.30 -0.51 2.15
N GLY A 68 16.87 0.74 2.03
CA GLY A 68 15.99 1.42 2.98
C GLY A 68 16.70 2.01 4.20
N SER A 69 18.01 1.80 4.36
CA SER A 69 18.76 2.26 5.54
C SER A 69 18.71 3.77 5.73
N GLN A 70 18.58 4.55 4.64
CA GLN A 70 18.43 6.01 4.68
C GLN A 70 17.17 6.46 5.42
N TRP A 71 16.15 5.60 5.53
CA TRP A 71 14.91 5.83 6.29
C TRP A 71 14.81 4.96 7.55
N GLY A 72 15.88 4.25 7.91
CA GLY A 72 15.92 3.34 9.06
C GLY A 72 15.00 2.13 8.93
N ILE A 73 14.69 1.71 7.72
CA ILE A 73 13.95 0.49 7.37
C ILE A 73 14.85 -0.49 6.62
N SER A 74 14.40 -1.71 6.42
CA SER A 74 15.08 -2.75 5.63
C SER A 74 14.20 -3.14 4.45
N LEU A 75 14.72 -2.98 3.24
CA LEU A 75 14.05 -3.35 2.00
C LEU A 75 14.71 -4.58 1.40
N GLN A 76 13.87 -5.56 1.06
CA GLN A 76 14.26 -6.72 0.26
C GLN A 76 13.46 -6.71 -1.04
N TYR A 77 13.94 -7.45 -2.04
CA TYR A 77 13.37 -7.42 -3.38
C TYR A 77 13.19 -8.84 -3.91
N LYS A 78 12.04 -9.12 -4.53
CA LYS A 78 11.74 -10.42 -5.13
C LYS A 78 10.96 -10.27 -6.43
N ALA A 79 11.35 -11.05 -7.43
CA ALA A 79 10.67 -11.02 -8.73
C ALA A 79 9.43 -11.93 -8.74
N GLN A 80 8.29 -11.40 -9.19
CA GLN A 80 7.12 -12.17 -9.59
C GLN A 80 7.22 -12.43 -11.09
N GLN A 81 7.43 -13.67 -11.48
CA GLN A 81 7.71 -14.06 -12.89
C GLN A 81 6.50 -13.87 -13.83
N LYS A 82 5.30 -13.96 -13.30
CA LYS A 82 4.04 -13.81 -14.04
C LYS A 82 2.99 -13.15 -13.13
N PRO A 83 2.03 -12.42 -13.68
CA PRO A 83 0.95 -11.81 -12.91
C PRO A 83 -0.11 -12.86 -12.49
N ASN A 84 0.28 -13.78 -11.62
CA ASN A 84 -0.57 -14.89 -11.18
C ASN A 84 -1.61 -14.49 -10.11
N GLY A 85 -1.73 -13.22 -9.79
CA GLY A 85 -2.67 -12.69 -8.79
C GLY A 85 -2.00 -12.22 -7.49
N LEU A 86 -2.78 -11.50 -6.67
CA LEU A 86 -2.26 -10.85 -5.47
C LEU A 86 -1.88 -11.84 -4.36
N ALA A 87 -2.61 -12.96 -4.24
CA ALA A 87 -2.35 -13.94 -3.19
C ALA A 87 -1.01 -14.69 -3.39
N GLU A 88 -0.44 -14.71 -4.61
CA GLU A 88 0.90 -15.26 -4.86
C GLU A 88 1.98 -14.52 -4.06
N ALA A 89 1.75 -13.24 -3.70
CA ALA A 89 2.70 -12.47 -2.91
C ALA A 89 3.06 -13.14 -1.59
N PHE A 90 2.14 -13.84 -0.93
CA PHE A 90 2.40 -14.56 0.31
C PHE A 90 3.24 -15.81 0.08
N LEU A 91 3.08 -16.49 -1.05
CA LEU A 91 3.89 -17.66 -1.42
C LEU A 91 5.32 -17.25 -1.77
N LEU A 92 5.46 -16.16 -2.51
CA LEU A 92 6.77 -15.57 -2.82
C LEU A 92 7.46 -15.04 -1.56
N GLY A 93 6.68 -14.47 -0.64
CA GLY A 93 7.16 -13.86 0.59
C GLY A 93 7.33 -14.82 1.76
N GLU A 94 7.02 -16.13 1.65
CA GLU A 94 6.99 -17.07 2.77
C GLU A 94 8.29 -17.07 3.60
N GLU A 95 9.44 -17.17 2.94
CA GLU A 95 10.75 -17.12 3.60
C GLU A 95 11.03 -15.79 4.29
N PHE A 96 10.54 -14.68 3.73
CA PHE A 96 10.69 -13.35 4.31
C PHE A 96 9.74 -13.14 5.50
N ILE A 97 8.49 -13.59 5.37
CA ILE A 97 7.46 -13.45 6.42
C ILE A 97 7.84 -14.25 7.65
N GLU A 98 8.39 -15.47 7.46
CA GLU A 98 8.69 -16.42 8.55
C GLU A 98 7.42 -16.73 9.36
N GLU A 99 7.46 -16.55 10.68
CA GLU A 99 6.33 -16.80 11.59
C GLU A 99 5.53 -15.53 11.95
N GLU A 100 5.82 -14.40 11.28
CA GLU A 100 5.20 -13.13 11.62
C GLU A 100 3.87 -12.90 10.90
N ALA A 101 3.05 -12.01 11.46
CA ALA A 101 1.94 -11.40 10.75
C ALA A 101 2.47 -10.51 9.63
N VAL A 102 1.68 -10.32 8.57
CA VAL A 102 2.10 -9.57 7.38
C VAL A 102 1.07 -8.53 6.96
N CYS A 103 1.56 -7.34 6.60
CA CYS A 103 0.79 -6.32 5.89
C CYS A 103 1.08 -6.43 4.39
N LEU A 104 0.04 -6.44 3.55
CA LEU A 104 0.16 -6.32 2.10
C LEU A 104 -0.41 -4.97 1.67
N VAL A 105 0.38 -4.21 0.91
CA VAL A 105 -0.09 -2.98 0.27
C VAL A 105 0.14 -3.02 -1.24
N LEU A 106 -0.81 -2.52 -2.00
CA LEU A 106 -0.66 -2.38 -3.44
C LEU A 106 0.11 -1.10 -3.77
N GLY A 107 1.13 -1.24 -4.60
CA GLY A 107 2.09 -0.19 -4.94
C GLY A 107 1.53 0.99 -5.74
N ASP A 108 0.28 0.90 -6.17
CA ASP A 108 -0.45 1.91 -6.94
C ASP A 108 -1.60 2.56 -6.17
N ASN A 109 -1.72 2.30 -4.87
CA ASN A 109 -2.74 2.87 -4.00
C ASN A 109 -2.16 4.03 -3.19
N ILE A 110 -2.90 5.14 -3.17
CA ILE A 110 -2.57 6.34 -2.39
C ILE A 110 -3.67 6.53 -1.35
N PHE A 111 -3.25 6.73 -0.12
CA PHE A 111 -4.13 6.94 1.02
C PHE A 111 -3.83 8.30 1.65
N TYR A 112 -4.88 9.02 2.00
CA TYR A 112 -4.76 10.27 2.74
C TYR A 112 -5.94 10.41 3.72
N GLY A 113 -5.67 10.70 4.96
CA GLY A 113 -6.73 10.91 5.96
C GLY A 113 -6.17 11.28 7.33
N VAL A 114 -7.00 11.98 8.11
CA VAL A 114 -6.65 12.36 9.47
C VAL A 114 -6.64 11.11 10.37
N ASP A 115 -5.67 11.04 11.28
CA ASP A 115 -5.50 9.94 12.25
C ASP A 115 -5.28 8.55 11.62
N PHE A 116 -4.86 8.51 10.33
CA PHE A 116 -4.64 7.24 9.64
C PHE A 116 -3.54 6.42 10.30
N SER A 117 -2.44 7.05 10.72
CA SER A 117 -1.35 6.38 11.43
C SER A 117 -1.81 5.66 12.71
N GLN A 118 -2.68 6.29 13.51
CA GLN A 118 -3.24 5.67 14.72
C GLN A 118 -4.11 4.46 14.39
N LYS A 119 -4.93 4.58 13.35
CA LYS A 119 -5.77 3.47 12.84
C LYS A 119 -4.92 2.30 12.38
N LEU A 120 -3.84 2.56 11.62
CA LEU A 120 -2.90 1.53 11.15
C LEU A 120 -2.19 0.82 12.32
N GLU A 121 -1.76 1.56 13.34
CA GLU A 121 -1.13 0.98 14.53
C GLU A 121 -2.10 0.08 15.31
N ALA A 122 -3.35 0.51 15.48
CA ALA A 122 -4.38 -0.31 16.14
C ALA A 122 -4.65 -1.62 15.38
N VAL A 123 -4.82 -1.54 14.06
CA VAL A 123 -5.01 -2.72 13.21
C VAL A 123 -3.81 -3.66 13.28
N LYS A 124 -2.59 -3.11 13.19
CA LYS A 124 -1.35 -3.90 13.32
C LYS A 124 -1.30 -4.66 14.64
N GLN A 125 -1.66 -4.03 15.76
CA GLN A 125 -1.68 -4.68 17.08
C GLN A 125 -2.69 -5.83 17.13
N ILE A 126 -3.93 -5.60 16.68
CA ILE A 126 -4.98 -6.61 16.65
C ILE A 126 -4.53 -7.84 15.84
N THR A 127 -4.00 -7.59 14.63
CA THR A 127 -3.57 -8.68 13.74
C THR A 127 -2.34 -9.43 14.29
N SER A 128 -1.39 -8.72 14.91
CA SER A 128 -0.17 -9.34 15.45
C SER A 128 -0.44 -10.21 16.68
N LEU A 129 -1.47 -9.88 17.46
CA LEU A 129 -1.82 -10.61 18.70
C LEU A 129 -2.68 -11.84 18.44
N GLY A 130 -3.21 -12.01 17.23
CA GLY A 130 -4.23 -12.96 17.14
C GLY A 130 -4.50 -13.64 15.83
N SER A 131 -5.78 -13.90 15.64
CA SER A 131 -6.33 -14.73 14.60
C SER A 131 -7.06 -13.94 13.51
N LYS A 132 -7.24 -12.63 13.70
CA LYS A 132 -8.09 -11.84 12.79
C LYS A 132 -7.27 -11.15 11.71
N ALA A 133 -7.67 -11.36 10.47
CA ALA A 133 -7.30 -10.52 9.34
C ALA A 133 -8.10 -9.21 9.36
N THR A 134 -7.51 -8.13 8.90
CA THR A 134 -8.22 -6.86 8.69
C THR A 134 -8.04 -6.40 7.26
N ILE A 135 -9.15 -6.10 6.60
CA ILE A 135 -9.21 -5.45 5.29
C ILE A 135 -9.84 -4.07 5.44
N PHE A 136 -9.55 -3.19 4.48
CA PHE A 136 -10.11 -1.84 4.48
C PHE A 136 -11.19 -1.72 3.40
N GLY A 137 -12.34 -1.16 3.79
CA GLY A 137 -13.46 -0.82 2.92
C GLY A 137 -13.49 0.68 2.62
N TYR A 138 -13.90 1.05 1.41
CA TYR A 138 -14.08 2.43 0.99
C TYR A 138 -15.28 2.55 0.04
N THR A 139 -16.15 3.52 0.28
CA THR A 139 -17.33 3.75 -0.57
C THR A 139 -16.91 4.37 -1.90
N VAL A 140 -17.26 3.74 -3.02
CA VAL A 140 -16.95 4.17 -4.39
C VAL A 140 -18.20 4.29 -5.24
N ASN A 141 -18.06 4.98 -6.38
CA ASN A 141 -19.17 5.12 -7.35
C ASN A 141 -19.17 4.03 -8.42
N ASP A 142 -18.08 3.29 -8.58
CA ASP A 142 -17.83 2.27 -9.59
C ASP A 142 -17.34 0.94 -8.96
N PRO A 143 -18.15 0.35 -8.04
CA PRO A 143 -17.74 -0.80 -7.23
C PRO A 143 -17.43 -2.05 -8.05
N GLU A 144 -18.00 -2.20 -9.25
CA GLU A 144 -17.74 -3.33 -10.16
C GLU A 144 -16.29 -3.49 -10.60
N ARG A 145 -15.44 -2.52 -10.30
CA ARG A 145 -13.99 -2.57 -10.61
C ARG A 145 -13.18 -3.29 -9.54
N TYR A 146 -13.75 -3.55 -8.36
CA TYR A 146 -13.05 -3.96 -7.15
C TYR A 146 -13.67 -5.22 -6.54
N GLY A 147 -13.05 -5.75 -5.50
CA GLY A 147 -13.72 -6.65 -4.58
C GLY A 147 -14.79 -5.87 -3.81
N VAL A 148 -16.03 -6.37 -3.80
CA VAL A 148 -17.18 -5.68 -3.17
C VAL A 148 -17.64 -6.45 -1.96
N ILE A 149 -17.83 -5.74 -0.85
CA ILE A 149 -18.28 -6.31 0.43
C ILE A 149 -19.81 -6.25 0.47
N GLU A 150 -20.45 -7.37 0.81
CA GLU A 150 -21.87 -7.43 1.13
C GLU A 150 -22.05 -7.44 2.64
N TYR A 151 -23.05 -6.68 3.13
CA TYR A 151 -23.37 -6.60 4.56
C TYR A 151 -24.78 -7.13 4.84
N ASP A 152 -24.96 -7.68 6.03
CA ASP A 152 -26.29 -7.96 6.58
C ASP A 152 -26.96 -6.68 7.14
N ASP A 153 -28.21 -6.80 7.58
CA ASP A 153 -28.98 -5.70 8.18
C ASP A 153 -28.37 -5.15 9.48
N GLN A 154 -27.43 -5.88 10.08
CA GLN A 154 -26.72 -5.50 11.30
C GLN A 154 -25.37 -4.84 11.02
N GLY A 155 -24.97 -4.74 9.73
CA GLY A 155 -23.70 -4.18 9.29
C GLY A 155 -22.51 -5.14 9.39
N ASN A 156 -22.73 -6.45 9.52
CA ASN A 156 -21.64 -7.43 9.45
C ASN A 156 -21.38 -7.79 7.98
N ALA A 157 -20.13 -7.91 7.62
CA ALA A 157 -19.76 -8.42 6.30
C ALA A 157 -20.14 -9.90 6.20
N ILE A 158 -20.85 -10.27 5.13
CA ILE A 158 -21.35 -11.64 4.89
C ILE A 158 -20.80 -12.28 3.62
N SER A 159 -20.35 -11.49 2.65
CA SER A 159 -19.65 -11.99 1.48
C SER A 159 -18.73 -10.93 0.87
N ILE A 160 -17.76 -11.37 0.09
CA ILE A 160 -16.88 -10.50 -0.71
C ILE A 160 -16.80 -11.10 -2.11
N GLU A 161 -17.20 -10.31 -3.13
CA GLU A 161 -17.19 -10.75 -4.52
C GLU A 161 -16.20 -9.93 -5.35
N GLU A 162 -15.33 -10.61 -6.10
CA GLU A 162 -14.33 -9.97 -6.95
C GLU A 162 -14.97 -9.48 -8.25
N LYS A 163 -14.97 -8.17 -8.49
CA LYS A 163 -15.45 -7.52 -9.70
C LYS A 163 -16.83 -8.01 -10.15
N PRO A 164 -17.85 -7.92 -9.28
CA PRO A 164 -19.18 -8.41 -9.58
C PRO A 164 -19.80 -7.65 -10.75
N GLN A 165 -20.55 -8.34 -11.60
CA GLN A 165 -21.33 -7.68 -12.66
C GLN A 165 -22.47 -6.84 -12.11
N VAL A 166 -23.03 -7.26 -10.96
CA VAL A 166 -24.08 -6.55 -10.23
C VAL A 166 -23.61 -6.42 -8.78
N PRO A 167 -22.97 -5.30 -8.43
CA PRO A 167 -22.47 -5.07 -7.07
C PRO A 167 -23.61 -5.05 -6.05
N LYS A 168 -23.40 -5.68 -4.89
CA LYS A 168 -24.37 -5.73 -3.80
C LYS A 168 -24.24 -4.56 -2.83
N SER A 169 -23.17 -3.80 -2.91
CA SER A 169 -22.95 -2.57 -2.17
C SER A 169 -22.01 -1.64 -2.96
N ASN A 170 -21.77 -0.45 -2.44
CA ASN A 170 -20.76 0.48 -2.96
C ASN A 170 -19.44 0.41 -2.16
N GLU A 171 -19.28 -0.56 -1.25
CA GLU A 171 -18.08 -0.72 -0.42
C GLU A 171 -17.05 -1.59 -1.14
N ALA A 172 -16.02 -0.95 -1.66
CA ALA A 172 -14.87 -1.62 -2.29
C ALA A 172 -13.83 -2.02 -1.26
N VAL A 173 -13.25 -3.21 -1.40
CA VAL A 173 -12.02 -3.59 -0.71
C VAL A 173 -10.86 -2.88 -1.37
N ILE A 174 -10.12 -2.09 -0.59
CA ILE A 174 -8.99 -1.32 -1.10
C ILE A 174 -7.66 -2.04 -0.85
N GLY A 175 -6.61 -1.63 -1.55
CA GLY A 175 -5.33 -2.34 -1.63
C GLY A 175 -4.44 -2.26 -0.38
N LEU A 176 -5.01 -2.44 0.81
CA LEU A 176 -4.31 -2.49 2.09
C LEU A 176 -4.90 -3.59 2.96
N TYR A 177 -4.08 -4.53 3.38
CA TYR A 177 -4.50 -5.74 4.05
C TYR A 177 -3.56 -6.09 5.19
N PHE A 178 -4.09 -6.55 6.32
CA PHE A 178 -3.33 -7.03 7.46
C PHE A 178 -3.74 -8.47 7.77
N TYR A 179 -2.80 -9.38 7.74
CA TYR A 179 -3.06 -10.80 7.94
C TYR A 179 -2.19 -11.41 9.04
N PRO A 180 -2.75 -12.30 9.86
CA PRO A 180 -1.93 -13.19 10.69
C PRO A 180 -1.12 -14.15 9.81
N ASN A 181 -0.12 -14.78 10.35
CA ASN A 181 0.77 -15.72 9.64
C ASN A 181 0.04 -16.83 8.88
N SER A 182 -1.13 -17.24 9.37
CA SER A 182 -1.99 -18.26 8.71
C SER A 182 -2.34 -17.92 7.25
N VAL A 183 -2.14 -16.69 6.81
CA VAL A 183 -2.37 -16.30 5.41
C VAL A 183 -1.54 -17.11 4.42
N ILE A 184 -0.35 -17.56 4.80
CA ILE A 184 0.51 -18.37 3.94
C ILE A 184 -0.17 -19.70 3.61
N GLU A 185 -0.68 -20.39 4.63
CA GLU A 185 -1.37 -21.68 4.45
C GLU A 185 -2.70 -21.53 3.71
N ILE A 186 -3.42 -20.42 3.93
CA ILE A 186 -4.62 -20.10 3.17
C ILE A 186 -4.26 -19.83 1.70
N ALA A 187 -3.23 -19.04 1.42
CA ALA A 187 -2.79 -18.74 0.06
C ALA A 187 -2.35 -19.99 -0.72
N LYS A 188 -1.72 -20.97 -0.07
CA LYS A 188 -1.39 -22.27 -0.67
C LYS A 188 -2.63 -23.06 -1.14
N GLN A 189 -3.80 -22.81 -0.55
CA GLN A 189 -5.04 -23.50 -0.87
C GLN A 189 -5.91 -22.74 -1.89
N VAL A 190 -5.60 -21.47 -2.18
CA VAL A 190 -6.34 -20.68 -3.17
C VAL A 190 -6.18 -21.31 -4.55
N LYS A 191 -7.30 -21.50 -5.24
CA LYS A 191 -7.33 -21.96 -6.62
C LYS A 191 -7.42 -20.76 -7.56
N PRO A 192 -6.77 -20.85 -8.75
CA PRO A 192 -6.91 -19.82 -9.75
C PRO A 192 -8.38 -19.57 -10.11
N SER A 193 -8.76 -18.31 -10.21
CA SER A 193 -10.09 -17.89 -10.67
C SER A 193 -10.30 -18.17 -12.15
N ALA A 194 -11.47 -17.86 -12.70
CA ALA A 194 -11.74 -17.90 -14.13
C ALA A 194 -10.80 -17.02 -14.97
N ARG A 195 -10.14 -16.03 -14.32
CA ARG A 195 -9.10 -15.18 -14.91
C ARG A 195 -7.69 -15.79 -14.86
N GLY A 196 -7.54 -16.95 -14.23
CA GLY A 196 -6.25 -17.61 -14.01
C GLY A 196 -5.42 -17.01 -12.87
N GLU A 197 -6.02 -16.17 -12.03
CA GLU A 197 -5.33 -15.45 -10.95
C GLU A 197 -5.64 -16.05 -9.57
N LEU A 198 -4.66 -16.06 -8.68
CA LEU A 198 -4.83 -16.34 -7.24
C LEU A 198 -5.35 -15.06 -6.58
N GLU A 199 -6.68 -15.00 -6.45
CA GLU A 199 -7.36 -13.78 -6.00
C GLU A 199 -7.18 -13.54 -4.49
N ILE A 200 -6.90 -12.30 -4.12
CA ILE A 200 -6.88 -11.89 -2.71
C ILE A 200 -8.29 -12.00 -2.09
N THR A 201 -9.32 -11.81 -2.90
CA THR A 201 -10.72 -11.96 -2.49
C THR A 201 -11.01 -13.37 -1.97
N SER A 202 -10.39 -14.42 -2.55
CA SER A 202 -10.52 -15.80 -2.04
C SER A 202 -9.87 -15.98 -0.66
N VAL A 203 -8.75 -15.29 -0.42
CA VAL A 203 -8.11 -15.27 0.91
C VAL A 203 -9.04 -14.59 1.93
N ASN A 204 -9.58 -13.41 1.58
CA ASN A 204 -10.49 -12.66 2.43
C ASN A 204 -11.77 -13.46 2.74
N GLN A 205 -12.33 -14.13 1.73
CA GLN A 205 -13.51 -14.98 1.88
C GLN A 205 -13.25 -16.12 2.85
N THR A 206 -12.07 -16.76 2.79
CA THR A 206 -11.69 -17.82 3.72
C THR A 206 -11.66 -17.30 5.17
N TYR A 207 -11.07 -16.13 5.42
CA TYR A 207 -11.09 -15.53 6.76
C TYR A 207 -12.50 -15.16 7.21
N LEU A 208 -13.36 -14.69 6.30
CA LEU A 208 -14.75 -14.34 6.57
C LEU A 208 -15.54 -15.60 7.02
N GLU A 209 -15.43 -16.69 6.27
CA GLU A 209 -16.09 -17.98 6.58
C GLU A 209 -15.63 -18.57 7.92
N GLN A 210 -14.39 -18.32 8.31
CA GLN A 210 -13.84 -18.73 9.61
C GLN A 210 -14.27 -17.80 10.77
N GLY A 211 -14.98 -16.68 10.49
CA GLY A 211 -15.32 -15.66 11.48
C GLY A 211 -14.11 -14.83 11.94
N ASN A 212 -13.03 -14.85 11.19
CA ASN A 212 -11.74 -14.23 11.49
C ASN A 212 -11.41 -13.03 10.58
N LEU A 213 -12.39 -12.44 9.91
CA LEU A 213 -12.21 -11.20 9.13
C LEU A 213 -12.80 -10.01 9.86
N GLN A 214 -12.05 -8.93 9.92
CA GLN A 214 -12.51 -7.60 10.31
C GLN A 214 -12.47 -6.68 9.10
N VAL A 215 -13.52 -5.88 8.91
CA VAL A 215 -13.56 -4.82 7.92
C VAL A 215 -13.44 -3.48 8.63
N GLU A 216 -12.47 -2.68 8.22
CA GLU A 216 -12.25 -1.32 8.71
C GLU A 216 -12.67 -0.34 7.61
N VAL A 217 -13.84 0.29 7.75
CA VAL A 217 -14.35 1.23 6.75
C VAL A 217 -13.70 2.60 6.93
N LEU A 218 -13.10 3.12 5.87
CA LEU A 218 -12.56 4.48 5.82
C LEU A 218 -13.68 5.45 5.47
N GLY A 219 -14.06 6.28 6.44
CA GLY A 219 -15.18 7.23 6.32
C GLY A 219 -14.82 8.51 5.57
N SER A 220 -15.76 9.50 5.64
CA SER A 220 -15.71 10.80 4.97
C SER A 220 -14.57 11.67 5.44
N GLY A 221 -13.46 11.48 5.62
CA GLY A 221 -12.24 12.24 5.97
C GLY A 221 -11.03 11.62 5.34
N PHE A 222 -11.26 10.52 4.62
CA PHE A 222 -10.24 9.79 3.90
C PHE A 222 -10.40 9.99 2.40
N ALA A 223 -9.28 10.01 1.70
CA ALA A 223 -9.20 9.85 0.26
C ALA A 223 -8.39 8.60 -0.03
N TRP A 224 -8.97 7.73 -0.84
CA TRP A 224 -8.28 6.62 -1.47
C TRP A 224 -8.28 6.84 -2.98
N LEU A 225 -7.13 6.73 -3.60
CA LEU A 225 -6.93 6.96 -5.01
C LEU A 225 -6.25 5.72 -5.61
N ASP A 226 -6.96 5.07 -6.55
CA ASP A 226 -6.36 4.08 -7.43
C ASP A 226 -5.79 4.80 -8.66
N THR A 227 -4.56 4.61 -9.00
CA THR A 227 -3.92 5.28 -10.13
C THR A 227 -3.98 4.42 -11.39
N GLY A 228 -5.13 3.71 -11.59
CA GLY A 228 -5.29 2.67 -12.62
C GLY A 228 -5.50 3.15 -14.05
N THR A 229 -5.86 4.40 -14.26
CA THR A 229 -6.13 5.02 -15.55
C THR A 229 -5.38 6.34 -15.70
N HIS A 230 -5.31 6.90 -16.93
CA HIS A 230 -4.69 8.21 -17.15
C HIS A 230 -5.40 9.32 -16.34
N GLU A 231 -6.74 9.26 -16.27
CA GLU A 231 -7.54 10.21 -15.50
C GLU A 231 -7.25 10.08 -14.00
N SER A 232 -7.35 8.87 -13.44
CA SER A 232 -7.10 8.70 -11.99
C SER A 232 -5.65 9.02 -11.59
N LEU A 233 -4.67 8.82 -12.48
CA LEU A 233 -3.29 9.24 -12.24
C LEU A 233 -3.17 10.77 -12.22
N LEU A 234 -3.84 11.47 -13.14
CA LEU A 234 -3.88 12.94 -13.18
C LEU A 234 -4.58 13.51 -11.94
N GLU A 235 -5.73 12.96 -11.58
CA GLU A 235 -6.49 13.35 -10.39
C GLU A 235 -5.69 13.15 -9.11
N ALA A 236 -4.97 12.04 -8.98
CA ALA A 236 -4.08 11.79 -7.84
C ALA A 236 -2.99 12.87 -7.74
N GLY A 237 -2.34 13.22 -8.85
CA GLY A 237 -1.35 14.30 -8.86
C GLY A 237 -1.94 15.66 -8.47
N GLN A 238 -3.13 16.00 -8.97
CA GLN A 238 -3.84 17.24 -8.63
C GLN A 238 -4.28 17.27 -7.17
N PHE A 239 -4.77 16.16 -6.64
CA PHE A 239 -5.16 16.04 -5.24
C PHE A 239 -3.97 16.27 -4.31
N ILE A 240 -2.86 15.55 -4.51
CA ILE A 240 -1.64 15.70 -3.70
C ILE A 240 -1.10 17.13 -3.79
N HIS A 241 -0.97 17.69 -5.00
CA HIS A 241 -0.56 19.08 -5.19
C HIS A 241 -1.43 20.06 -4.39
N THR A 242 -2.76 19.88 -4.44
CA THR A 242 -3.69 20.78 -3.76
C THR A 242 -3.55 20.70 -2.25
N ILE A 243 -3.47 19.48 -1.69
CA ILE A 243 -3.30 19.27 -0.24
C ILE A 243 -1.97 19.86 0.22
N GLU A 244 -0.86 19.51 -0.40
CA GLU A 244 0.46 19.99 -0.03
C GLU A 244 0.56 21.51 -0.10
N LYS A 245 0.05 22.11 -1.16
CA LYS A 245 0.07 23.58 -1.34
C LYS A 245 -0.80 24.32 -0.31
N ARG A 246 -1.94 23.76 0.07
CA ARG A 246 -2.87 24.39 1.01
C ARG A 246 -2.45 24.21 2.47
N GLN A 247 -1.93 23.05 2.82
CA GLN A 247 -1.57 22.73 4.20
C GLN A 247 -0.10 23.03 4.52
N GLY A 248 0.75 23.24 3.51
CA GLY A 248 2.17 23.51 3.70
C GLY A 248 2.94 22.30 4.25
N LEU A 249 2.46 21.09 3.99
CA LEU A 249 3.08 19.82 4.37
C LEU A 249 3.36 18.97 3.13
N LYS A 250 4.09 17.88 3.32
CA LYS A 250 4.32 16.85 2.28
C LYS A 250 3.53 15.58 2.62
N VAL A 251 2.79 15.03 1.65
CA VAL A 251 2.10 13.75 1.77
C VAL A 251 3.05 12.63 1.40
N GLY A 252 3.17 11.60 2.24
CA GLY A 252 4.05 10.47 1.98
C GLY A 252 5.55 10.85 1.93
N CYS A 253 5.96 11.78 2.80
CA CYS A 253 7.36 12.18 2.95
C CYS A 253 8.11 11.16 3.81
N LEU A 254 8.87 10.27 3.18
CA LEU A 254 9.51 9.13 3.87
C LEU A 254 10.50 9.58 4.94
N GLU A 255 11.28 10.63 4.69
CA GLU A 255 12.25 11.20 5.64
C GLU A 255 11.56 11.75 6.89
N GLU A 256 10.46 12.46 6.69
CA GLU A 256 9.67 13.04 7.77
C GLU A 256 9.04 11.96 8.63
N ILE A 257 8.38 10.97 8.01
CA ILE A 257 7.77 9.83 8.70
C ILE A 257 8.82 9.02 9.45
N ALA A 258 9.97 8.76 8.83
CA ALA A 258 11.09 8.05 9.46
C ALA A 258 11.58 8.76 10.72
N PHE A 259 11.68 10.07 10.69
CA PHE A 259 12.07 10.87 11.85
C PHE A 259 10.97 10.90 12.93
N GLU A 260 9.72 11.15 12.56
CA GLU A 260 8.58 11.21 13.48
C GLU A 260 8.32 9.86 14.17
N LYS A 261 8.57 8.74 13.48
CA LYS A 261 8.51 7.39 14.03
C LYS A 261 9.77 6.98 14.80
N GLY A 262 10.79 7.83 14.85
CA GLY A 262 12.05 7.53 15.54
C GLY A 262 12.90 6.46 14.85
N PHE A 263 12.73 6.25 13.53
CA PHE A 263 13.53 5.32 12.75
C PHE A 263 14.91 5.89 12.42
N ILE A 264 14.97 7.21 12.25
CA ILE A 264 16.21 7.96 12.01
C ILE A 264 16.32 9.14 12.96
N THR A 265 17.54 9.66 13.14
CA THR A 265 17.81 10.86 13.91
C THR A 265 17.54 12.14 13.09
N LYS A 266 17.46 13.29 13.75
CA LYS A 266 17.36 14.60 13.09
C LYS A 266 18.54 14.88 12.16
N GLU A 267 19.75 14.49 12.58
CA GLU A 267 20.97 14.63 11.78
C GLU A 267 20.89 13.82 10.49
N GLN A 268 20.41 12.58 10.55
CA GLN A 268 20.22 11.73 9.38
C GLN A 268 19.15 12.31 8.44
N LEU A 269 18.04 12.84 8.98
CA LEU A 269 17.03 13.54 8.18
C LEU A 269 17.64 14.74 7.44
N LEU A 270 18.37 15.58 8.15
CA LEU A 270 18.99 16.78 7.57
C LEU A 270 20.08 16.44 6.54
N GLU A 271 20.84 15.36 6.75
CA GLU A 271 21.79 14.86 5.76
C GLU A 271 21.10 14.42 4.46
N GLY A 272 19.96 13.72 4.58
CA GLY A 272 19.11 13.37 3.44
C GLY A 272 18.55 14.61 2.72
N ALA A 273 18.03 15.56 3.48
CA ALA A 273 17.48 16.81 2.96
C ALA A 273 18.52 17.66 2.21
N GLU A 274 19.77 17.70 2.71
CA GLU A 274 20.86 18.44 2.08
C GLU A 274 21.18 17.93 0.67
N LYS A 275 21.09 16.61 0.43
CA LYS A 275 21.27 16.01 -0.90
C LYS A 275 20.23 16.48 -1.92
N MET A 276 19.07 16.92 -1.43
CA MET A 276 17.91 17.37 -2.23
C MET A 276 17.62 18.87 -2.08
N LYS A 277 18.49 19.67 -1.48
CA LYS A 277 18.24 21.09 -1.13
C LYS A 277 17.88 22.00 -2.30
N GLN A 278 18.20 21.62 -3.51
CA GLN A 278 17.85 22.36 -4.73
C GLN A 278 16.40 22.12 -5.19
N THR A 279 15.69 21.20 -4.57
CA THR A 279 14.30 20.88 -4.88
C THR A 279 13.35 21.48 -3.83
N GLU A 280 12.07 21.62 -4.19
CA GLU A 280 11.04 22.03 -3.23
C GLU A 280 10.89 20.99 -2.08
N TYR A 281 11.10 19.71 -2.38
CA TYR A 281 11.03 18.63 -1.41
C TYR A 281 12.13 18.74 -0.34
N GLY A 282 13.38 18.85 -0.74
CA GLY A 282 14.50 19.04 0.20
C GLY A 282 14.44 20.39 0.92
N GLY A 283 14.02 21.46 0.21
CA GLY A 283 13.79 22.78 0.80
C GLY A 283 12.74 22.79 1.91
N TYR A 284 11.66 22.01 1.74
CA TYR A 284 10.63 21.80 2.77
C TYR A 284 11.22 21.15 4.03
N LEU A 285 11.97 20.06 3.91
CA LEU A 285 12.59 19.38 5.03
C LEU A 285 13.59 20.28 5.77
N MET A 286 14.43 20.99 5.01
CA MET A 286 15.39 21.94 5.59
C MET A 286 14.68 23.06 6.35
N LYS A 287 13.62 23.64 5.79
CA LYS A 287 12.85 24.69 6.45
C LYS A 287 12.14 24.22 7.72
N LYS A 288 11.60 23.01 7.71
CA LYS A 288 10.81 22.47 8.83
C LYS A 288 11.68 22.01 10.00
N TYR A 289 12.84 21.43 9.70
CA TYR A 289 13.65 20.74 10.72
C TYR A 289 15.00 21.38 11.01
N ASN A 290 15.45 22.39 10.24
CA ASN A 290 16.69 23.10 10.51
C ASN A 290 16.43 24.32 11.43
N ASP A 291 16.84 24.25 12.70
CA ASP A 291 16.66 25.32 13.70
C ASP A 291 17.47 26.60 13.41
N LYS A 292 18.18 26.66 12.28
CA LYS A 292 19.04 27.78 11.90
C LYS A 292 18.41 28.75 10.89
N VAL A 293 17.09 28.60 10.58
CA VAL A 293 16.38 29.50 9.67
C VAL A 293 15.38 30.36 10.42
#